data_6b22e110c71e412dae7fbed9f1bf8d2d
#
_entry.id   6b22e110c71e412dae7fbed9f1bf8d2d
#
_cell.length_a   1.000
_cell.length_b   1.000
_cell.length_c   1.000
_cell.angle_alpha   90.00
_cell.angle_beta   90.00
_cell.angle_gamma   90.00
#
_symmetry.space_group_name_H-M   'P 1'
#
loop_
_entity.id
_entity.type
_entity.pdbx_description
1 polymer ?
#
loop_
_entity_poly.entity_id
_entity_poly.type
_entity_poly.pdbx_seq_one_letter_code
_entity_poly.pdbx_strand_id
1 'polypeptide(L)'
;MNIGMVGTGSIAHTMAKEFARLTTMPVVAVYSRSADTGVAMANEFHIPKVYTEYDEMLADPEVELVYIATPNSLHFEQAKAALLAGKHVLCEKPIVPTVAQLDELLSLAEERRLHLLEAITTIDHPNYGLAKLFAKEIGSIKTVSCTFCQYSSRYDAFMNGQTPPVFDPAYCGGALM
;
A
#
# COMPACT_ATOMS: atom_id res chain seq x y z
N MET A 1 -7.45 -15.58 3.70
CA MET A 1 -6.06 -15.42 3.21
C MET A 1 -5.19 -14.91 4.34
N ASN A 2 -4.04 -15.50 4.51
CA ASN A 2 -3.05 -15.07 5.50
C ASN A 2 -2.17 -13.96 4.91
N ILE A 3 -1.96 -12.90 5.68
CA ILE A 3 -1.27 -11.69 5.22
C ILE A 3 0.19 -11.68 5.68
N GLY A 4 1.11 -11.42 4.74
CA GLY A 4 2.47 -10.96 5.01
C GLY A 4 2.54 -9.44 4.85
N MET A 5 2.92 -8.72 5.89
CA MET A 5 3.06 -7.26 5.85
C MET A 5 4.48 -6.84 5.47
N VAL A 6 4.59 -5.85 4.58
CA VAL A 6 5.87 -5.32 4.09
C VAL A 6 5.99 -3.86 4.49
N GLY A 7 6.92 -3.59 5.43
CA GLY A 7 7.13 -2.27 6.01
C GLY A 7 6.55 -2.12 7.43
N THR A 8 7.14 -1.19 8.17
CA THR A 8 6.83 -0.91 9.58
C THR A 8 6.62 0.59 9.83
N GLY A 9 6.19 1.33 8.80
CA GLY A 9 5.87 2.75 8.90
C GLY A 9 4.48 3.01 9.50
N SER A 10 4.09 4.28 9.63
CA SER A 10 2.82 4.68 10.24
C SER A 10 1.59 4.07 9.54
N ILE A 11 1.62 3.98 8.21
CA ILE A 11 0.54 3.36 7.43
C ILE A 11 0.45 1.87 7.72
N ALA A 12 1.61 1.17 7.77
CA ALA A 12 1.64 -0.25 8.12
C ALA A 12 1.06 -0.50 9.52
N HIS A 13 1.38 0.33 10.53
CA HIS A 13 0.79 0.25 11.87
C HIS A 13 -0.72 0.47 11.85
N THR A 14 -1.20 1.46 11.10
CA THR A 14 -2.63 1.71 10.96
C THR A 14 -3.34 0.50 10.37
N MET A 15 -2.79 -0.07 9.30
CA MET A 15 -3.39 -1.24 8.65
C MET A 15 -3.27 -2.52 9.47
N ALA A 16 -2.16 -2.72 10.20
CA ALA A 16 -2.05 -3.85 11.13
C ALA A 16 -3.15 -3.84 12.19
N LYS A 17 -3.47 -2.65 12.71
CA LYS A 17 -4.58 -2.47 13.65
C LYS A 17 -5.94 -2.82 13.05
N GLU A 18 -6.16 -2.46 11.78
CA GLU A 18 -7.40 -2.81 11.09
C GLU A 18 -7.44 -4.31 10.73
N PHE A 19 -6.35 -4.89 10.24
CA PHE A 19 -6.27 -6.33 9.98
C PHE A 19 -6.47 -7.17 11.24
N ALA A 20 -5.97 -6.72 12.40
CA ALA A 20 -6.19 -7.41 13.67
C ALA A 20 -7.67 -7.55 14.07
N ARG A 21 -8.56 -6.75 13.46
CA ARG A 21 -10.01 -6.85 13.64
C ARG A 21 -10.67 -7.88 12.71
N LEU A 22 -9.93 -8.34 11.71
CA LEU A 22 -10.42 -9.28 10.71
C LEU A 22 -10.03 -10.71 11.10
N THR A 23 -11.00 -11.52 11.51
CA THR A 23 -10.75 -12.92 11.90
C THR A 23 -10.46 -13.84 10.71
N THR A 24 -10.82 -13.43 9.51
CA THR A 24 -10.68 -14.22 8.27
C THR A 24 -9.39 -13.95 7.49
N MET A 25 -8.63 -12.90 7.88
CA MET A 25 -7.40 -12.47 7.21
C MET A 25 -6.32 -12.12 8.23
N PRO A 26 -5.80 -13.10 8.98
CA PRO A 26 -4.78 -12.83 9.98
C PRO A 26 -3.46 -12.39 9.35
N VAL A 27 -2.76 -11.49 10.03
CA VAL A 27 -1.37 -11.15 9.71
C VAL A 27 -0.47 -12.21 10.33
N VAL A 28 0.22 -13.00 9.50
CA VAL A 28 1.07 -14.13 9.94
C VAL A 28 2.56 -13.81 9.87
N ALA A 29 2.94 -12.79 9.12
CA ALA A 29 4.34 -12.39 8.93
C ALA A 29 4.48 -10.88 8.77
N VAL A 30 5.62 -10.35 9.18
CA VAL A 30 6.06 -8.98 8.88
C VAL A 30 7.48 -9.00 8.36
N TYR A 31 7.71 -8.28 7.27
CA TYR A 31 9.03 -7.99 6.73
C TYR A 31 9.45 -6.57 7.08
N SER A 32 10.64 -6.43 7.60
CA SER A 32 11.30 -5.13 7.82
C SER A 32 12.81 -5.26 7.61
N ARG A 33 13.42 -4.29 6.92
CA ARG A 33 14.88 -4.22 6.76
C ARG A 33 15.66 -4.14 8.09
N SER A 34 15.01 -3.69 9.14
CA SER A 34 15.55 -3.65 10.51
C SER A 34 14.82 -4.68 11.36
N ALA A 35 15.58 -5.60 11.96
CA ALA A 35 15.03 -6.58 12.88
C ALA A 35 14.30 -5.92 14.06
N ASP A 36 14.85 -4.83 14.60
CA ASP A 36 14.29 -4.13 15.75
C ASP A 36 12.87 -3.60 15.46
N THR A 37 12.68 -2.95 14.30
CA THR A 37 11.36 -2.42 13.92
C THR A 37 10.38 -3.53 13.56
N GLY A 38 10.86 -4.62 12.96
CA GLY A 38 10.05 -5.80 12.67
C GLY A 38 9.56 -6.47 13.96
N VAL A 39 10.46 -6.70 14.92
CA VAL A 39 10.15 -7.31 16.21
C VAL A 39 9.22 -6.41 17.03
N ALA A 40 9.44 -5.09 17.04
CA ALA A 40 8.58 -4.15 17.73
C ALA A 40 7.14 -4.25 17.21
N MET A 41 6.94 -4.23 15.89
CA MET A 41 5.64 -4.37 15.26
C MET A 41 5.01 -5.74 15.52
N ALA A 42 5.80 -6.81 15.44
CA ALA A 42 5.33 -8.16 15.70
C ALA A 42 4.83 -8.32 17.15
N ASN A 43 5.53 -7.74 18.11
CA ASN A 43 5.11 -7.75 19.52
C ASN A 43 3.83 -6.94 19.76
N GLU A 44 3.70 -5.76 19.11
CA GLU A 44 2.53 -4.89 19.25
C GLU A 44 1.25 -5.55 18.72
N PHE A 45 1.35 -6.22 17.57
CA PHE A 45 0.19 -6.79 16.87
C PHE A 45 0.10 -8.31 16.95
N HIS A 46 0.95 -8.96 17.77
CA HIS A 46 1.02 -10.41 17.93
C HIS A 46 1.23 -11.18 16.62
N ILE A 47 2.08 -10.62 15.75
CA ILE A 47 2.45 -11.27 14.48
C ILE A 47 3.49 -12.36 14.74
N PRO A 48 3.24 -13.62 14.35
CA PRO A 48 4.08 -14.74 14.79
C PRO A 48 5.46 -14.79 14.15
N LYS A 49 5.62 -14.21 12.93
CA LYS A 49 6.86 -14.33 12.16
C LYS A 49 7.43 -12.98 11.77
N VAL A 50 8.75 -12.82 11.90
CA VAL A 50 9.49 -11.61 11.49
C VAL A 50 10.56 -12.03 10.50
N TYR A 51 10.63 -11.33 9.37
CA TYR A 51 11.63 -11.53 8.33
C TYR A 51 12.44 -10.26 8.11
N THR A 52 13.74 -10.39 7.92
CA THR A 52 14.64 -9.31 7.50
C THR A 52 15.05 -9.43 6.03
N GLU A 53 14.82 -10.60 5.43
CA GLU A 53 14.99 -10.85 4.01
C GLU A 53 13.62 -11.05 3.35
N TYR A 54 13.35 -10.25 2.30
CA TYR A 54 12.03 -10.23 1.65
C TYR A 54 11.71 -11.57 0.97
N ASP A 55 12.72 -12.15 0.32
CA ASP A 55 12.56 -13.42 -0.39
C ASP A 55 12.25 -14.60 0.56
N GLU A 56 12.76 -14.56 1.79
CA GLU A 56 12.40 -15.55 2.81
C GLU A 56 10.94 -15.47 3.21
N MET A 57 10.39 -14.25 3.38
CA MET A 57 8.96 -14.08 3.63
C MET A 57 8.13 -14.55 2.44
N LEU A 58 8.56 -14.26 1.21
CA LEU A 58 7.88 -14.71 0.00
C LEU A 58 7.91 -16.24 -0.17
N ALA A 59 8.94 -16.90 0.32
CA ALA A 59 9.05 -18.36 0.31
C ALA A 59 8.17 -19.04 1.37
N ASP A 60 7.66 -18.31 2.36
CA ASP A 60 6.77 -18.86 3.40
C ASP A 60 5.42 -19.29 2.79
N PRO A 61 5.07 -20.60 2.84
CA PRO A 61 3.81 -21.09 2.29
C PRO A 61 2.56 -20.61 3.06
N GLU A 62 2.72 -20.13 4.29
CA GLU A 62 1.60 -19.59 5.05
C GLU A 62 1.22 -18.18 4.60
N VAL A 63 2.12 -17.44 3.94
CA VAL A 63 1.81 -16.13 3.36
C VAL A 63 1.11 -16.34 2.02
N GLU A 64 -0.14 -15.88 1.93
CA GLU A 64 -0.96 -15.97 0.72
C GLU A 64 -1.11 -14.61 0.02
N LEU A 65 -1.21 -13.54 0.80
CA LEU A 65 -1.35 -12.17 0.35
C LEU A 65 -0.25 -11.29 0.95
N VAL A 66 0.39 -10.50 0.12
CA VAL A 66 1.42 -9.53 0.55
C VAL A 66 0.81 -8.13 0.56
N TYR A 67 0.78 -7.50 1.73
CA TYR A 67 0.40 -6.09 1.88
C TYR A 67 1.65 -5.22 1.89
N ILE A 68 1.80 -4.34 0.90
CA ILE A 68 2.98 -3.49 0.71
C ILE A 68 2.69 -2.07 1.18
N ALA A 69 3.41 -1.62 2.22
CA ALA A 69 3.32 -0.29 2.83
C ALA A 69 4.71 0.33 3.06
N THR A 70 5.56 0.23 2.06
CA THR A 70 6.90 0.79 2.00
C THR A 70 6.90 2.15 1.29
N PRO A 71 8.04 2.85 1.14
CA PRO A 71 8.14 4.00 0.26
C PRO A 71 7.77 3.65 -1.20
N ASN A 72 7.07 4.58 -1.88
CA ASN A 72 6.51 4.38 -3.22
C ASN A 72 7.52 3.85 -4.25
N SER A 73 8.79 4.27 -4.14
CA SER A 73 9.87 3.82 -5.04
C SER A 73 10.17 2.31 -4.98
N LEU A 74 9.70 1.62 -3.94
CA LEU A 74 9.91 0.19 -3.75
C LEU A 74 8.69 -0.64 -4.20
N HIS A 75 7.54 -0.02 -4.43
CA HIS A 75 6.29 -0.72 -4.68
C HIS A 75 6.37 -1.65 -5.89
N PHE A 76 6.90 -1.15 -7.01
CA PHE A 76 6.99 -1.93 -8.25
C PHE A 76 7.77 -3.22 -8.07
N GLU A 77 9.01 -3.13 -7.57
CA GLU A 77 9.88 -4.30 -7.42
C GLU A 77 9.33 -5.29 -6.40
N GLN A 78 8.77 -4.78 -5.30
CA GLN A 78 8.19 -5.63 -4.27
C GLN A 78 6.91 -6.33 -4.74
N ALA A 79 6.03 -5.62 -5.44
CA ALA A 79 4.81 -6.20 -6.00
C ALA A 79 5.15 -7.27 -7.07
N LYS A 80 6.11 -6.97 -7.95
CA LYS A 80 6.58 -7.90 -8.97
C LYS A 80 7.16 -9.18 -8.35
N ALA A 81 8.04 -9.05 -7.35
CA ALA A 81 8.62 -10.20 -6.65
C ALA A 81 7.53 -11.04 -5.95
N ALA A 82 6.55 -10.42 -5.30
CA ALA A 82 5.44 -11.12 -4.67
C ALA A 82 4.59 -11.90 -5.68
N LEU A 83 4.23 -11.29 -6.82
CA LEU A 83 3.50 -11.98 -7.90
C LEU A 83 4.31 -13.14 -8.49
N LEU A 84 5.64 -12.95 -8.69
CA LEU A 84 6.53 -14.01 -9.16
C LEU A 84 6.61 -15.18 -8.17
N ALA A 85 6.53 -14.91 -6.88
CA ALA A 85 6.48 -15.93 -5.82
C ALA A 85 5.08 -16.57 -5.65
N GLY A 86 4.09 -16.20 -6.48
CA GLY A 86 2.75 -16.77 -6.43
C GLY A 86 1.87 -16.20 -5.32
N LYS A 87 2.17 -14.98 -4.83
CA LYS A 87 1.39 -14.32 -3.79
C LYS A 87 0.45 -13.29 -4.39
N HIS A 88 -0.76 -13.17 -3.83
CA HIS A 88 -1.65 -12.04 -4.07
C HIS A 88 -1.02 -10.75 -3.53
N VAL A 89 -1.35 -9.61 -4.10
CA VAL A 89 -0.77 -8.31 -3.73
C VAL A 89 -1.86 -7.29 -3.43
N LEU A 90 -1.76 -6.63 -2.27
CA LEU A 90 -2.43 -5.39 -1.93
C LEU A 90 -1.34 -4.35 -1.68
N CYS A 91 -1.22 -3.35 -2.55
CA CYS A 91 -0.16 -2.35 -2.48
C CYS A 91 -0.72 -0.98 -2.14
N GLU A 92 -0.05 -0.23 -1.27
CA GLU A 92 -0.40 1.15 -0.97
C GLU A 92 -0.32 2.05 -2.21
N LYS A 93 -1.11 3.09 -2.14
CA LYS A 93 -1.20 4.11 -3.19
C LYS A 93 0.01 5.09 -3.14
N PRO A 94 0.50 5.56 -4.27
CA PRO A 94 0.25 5.02 -5.61
C PRO A 94 0.94 3.67 -5.79
N ILE A 95 0.27 2.74 -6.47
CA ILE A 95 0.80 1.38 -6.66
C ILE A 95 2.13 1.41 -7.43
N VAL A 96 2.22 2.22 -8.48
CA VAL A 96 3.45 2.46 -9.26
C VAL A 96 3.44 3.87 -9.86
N PRO A 97 4.60 4.44 -10.22
CA PRO A 97 4.69 5.78 -10.81
C PRO A 97 4.38 5.85 -12.30
N THR A 98 4.40 4.75 -13.06
CA THR A 98 4.25 4.77 -14.51
C THR A 98 3.24 3.74 -15.01
N VAL A 99 2.57 4.07 -16.13
CA VAL A 99 1.63 3.15 -16.80
C VAL A 99 2.35 1.87 -17.27
N ALA A 100 3.56 1.97 -17.78
CA ALA A 100 4.33 0.80 -18.23
C ALA A 100 4.58 -0.21 -17.10
N GLN A 101 4.90 0.26 -15.90
CA GLN A 101 5.06 -0.60 -14.72
C GLN A 101 3.70 -1.21 -14.29
N LEU A 102 2.62 -0.45 -14.38
CA LEU A 102 1.28 -0.97 -14.08
C LEU A 102 0.89 -2.07 -15.04
N ASP A 103 1.08 -1.86 -16.34
CA ASP A 103 0.76 -2.84 -17.38
C ASP A 103 1.57 -4.13 -17.20
N GLU A 104 2.84 -4.03 -16.81
CA GLU A 104 3.67 -5.19 -16.50
C GLU A 104 3.14 -5.98 -15.31
N LEU A 105 2.79 -5.30 -14.21
CA LEU A 105 2.23 -5.96 -13.01
C LEU A 105 0.86 -6.59 -13.30
N LEU A 106 -0.01 -5.91 -14.04
CA LEU A 106 -1.32 -6.44 -14.42
C LEU A 106 -1.19 -7.70 -15.30
N SER A 107 -0.31 -7.65 -16.29
CA SER A 107 -0.04 -8.80 -17.17
C SER A 107 0.48 -10.01 -16.38
N LEU A 108 1.41 -9.76 -15.45
CA LEU A 108 1.96 -10.80 -14.58
C LEU A 108 0.90 -11.40 -13.64
N ALA A 109 0.06 -10.56 -13.06
CA ALA A 109 -1.03 -11.00 -12.18
C ALA A 109 -2.05 -11.86 -12.93
N GLU A 110 -2.43 -11.45 -14.15
CA GLU A 110 -3.34 -12.20 -15.03
C GLU A 110 -2.75 -13.56 -15.43
N GLU A 111 -1.50 -13.59 -15.91
CA GLU A 111 -0.80 -14.81 -16.29
C GLU A 111 -0.75 -15.82 -15.14
N ARG A 112 -0.51 -15.34 -13.92
CA ARG A 112 -0.40 -16.17 -12.73
C ARG A 112 -1.73 -16.42 -12.01
N ARG A 113 -2.82 -15.81 -12.47
CA ARG A 113 -4.15 -15.87 -11.85
C ARG A 113 -4.15 -15.39 -10.41
N LEU A 114 -3.42 -14.29 -10.16
CA LEU A 114 -3.30 -13.66 -8.86
C LEU A 114 -4.07 -12.33 -8.84
N HIS A 115 -4.47 -11.92 -7.65
CA HIS A 115 -5.05 -10.59 -7.44
C HIS A 115 -3.94 -9.56 -7.21
N LEU A 116 -4.02 -8.46 -7.93
CA LEU A 116 -3.25 -7.24 -7.71
C LEU A 116 -4.23 -6.11 -7.42
N LEU A 117 -4.16 -5.55 -6.24
CA LEU A 117 -5.07 -4.51 -5.76
C LEU A 117 -4.27 -3.30 -5.26
N GLU A 118 -4.77 -2.11 -5.55
CA GLU A 118 -4.26 -0.87 -4.98
C GLU A 118 -5.13 -0.43 -3.80
N ALA A 119 -4.52 -0.05 -2.69
CA ALA A 119 -5.20 0.35 -1.46
C ALA A 119 -5.74 1.79 -1.55
N ILE A 120 -6.66 2.05 -2.47
CA ILE A 120 -7.36 3.33 -2.62
C ILE A 120 -8.65 3.30 -1.81
N THR A 121 -8.57 3.74 -0.55
CA THR A 121 -9.72 3.70 0.37
C THR A 121 -10.88 4.61 -0.04
N THR A 122 -10.62 5.66 -0.80
CA THR A 122 -11.64 6.66 -1.17
C THR A 122 -12.74 6.12 -2.06
N ILE A 123 -12.46 5.10 -2.88
CA ILE A 123 -13.46 4.50 -3.79
C ILE A 123 -14.51 3.67 -3.05
N ASP A 124 -14.18 3.20 -1.85
CA ASP A 124 -15.06 2.40 -1.00
C ASP A 124 -15.83 3.24 0.03
N HIS A 125 -15.56 4.55 0.08
CA HIS A 125 -16.31 5.43 0.95
C HIS A 125 -17.79 5.56 0.51
N PRO A 126 -18.77 5.47 1.45
CA PRO A 126 -20.18 5.64 1.13
C PRO A 126 -20.49 6.92 0.36
N ASN A 127 -19.81 8.03 0.69
CA ASN A 127 -19.97 9.30 -0.01
C ASN A 127 -19.54 9.26 -1.48
N TYR A 128 -18.56 8.42 -1.84
CA TYR A 128 -18.19 8.23 -3.25
C TYR A 128 -19.32 7.54 -4.03
N GLY A 129 -19.95 6.55 -3.43
CA GLY A 129 -21.13 5.90 -4.00
C GLY A 129 -22.28 6.88 -4.24
N LEU A 130 -22.57 7.74 -3.25
CA LEU A 130 -23.58 8.79 -3.37
C LEU A 130 -23.22 9.82 -4.46
N ALA A 131 -21.96 10.26 -4.52
CA ALA A 131 -21.51 11.18 -5.57
C ALA A 131 -21.71 10.60 -6.97
N LYS A 132 -21.44 9.29 -7.15
CA LYS A 132 -21.70 8.59 -8.43
C LYS A 132 -23.18 8.52 -8.79
N LEU A 133 -24.07 8.36 -7.82
CA LEU A 133 -25.52 8.39 -8.05
C LEU A 133 -25.97 9.76 -8.48
N PHE A 134 -25.61 10.81 -7.74
CA PHE A 134 -25.99 12.19 -8.09
C PHE A 134 -25.37 12.64 -9.42
N ALA A 135 -24.17 12.22 -9.76
CA ALA A 135 -23.56 12.52 -11.06
C ALA A 135 -24.39 12.00 -12.24
N LYS A 136 -25.14 10.91 -12.07
CA LYS A 136 -26.06 10.40 -13.10
C LYS A 136 -27.32 11.26 -13.25
N GLU A 137 -27.79 11.85 -12.15
CA GLU A 137 -29.02 12.67 -12.14
C GLU A 137 -28.81 14.05 -12.76
N ILE A 138 -27.61 14.64 -12.61
CA ILE A 138 -27.32 15.97 -13.17
C ILE A 138 -27.00 15.95 -14.67
N GLY A 139 -26.95 14.79 -15.30
CA GLY A 139 -26.69 14.63 -16.73
C GLY A 139 -25.22 14.83 -17.11
N SER A 140 -24.96 15.50 -18.23
CA SER A 140 -23.57 15.74 -18.71
C SER A 140 -22.78 16.64 -17.79
N ILE A 141 -21.75 16.12 -17.15
CA ILE A 141 -20.82 16.90 -16.34
C ILE A 141 -19.99 17.81 -17.25
N LYS A 142 -20.04 19.14 -17.01
CA LYS A 142 -19.29 20.14 -17.77
C LYS A 142 -18.06 20.65 -17.02
N THR A 143 -18.16 20.72 -15.69
CA THR A 143 -17.08 21.22 -14.83
C THR A 143 -17.07 20.46 -13.54
N VAL A 144 -15.88 20.13 -13.03
CA VAL A 144 -15.65 19.57 -11.72
C VAL A 144 -14.65 20.47 -10.98
N SER A 145 -14.98 20.89 -9.78
CA SER A 145 -14.06 21.60 -8.90
C SER A 145 -13.84 20.78 -7.64
N CYS A 146 -12.58 20.42 -7.39
CA CYS A 146 -12.19 19.66 -6.20
C CYS A 146 -11.20 20.47 -5.37
N THR A 147 -11.40 20.48 -4.07
CA THR A 147 -10.50 21.18 -3.13
C THR A 147 -10.03 20.19 -2.08
N PHE A 148 -8.72 20.06 -1.94
CA PHE A 148 -8.10 19.29 -0.87
C PHE A 148 -7.12 20.19 -0.11
N CYS A 149 -7.60 20.71 1.03
CA CYS A 149 -6.83 21.63 1.87
C CYS A 149 -6.72 21.05 3.27
N GLN A 150 -5.51 20.72 3.67
CA GLN A 150 -5.21 20.33 5.04
C GLN A 150 -3.79 20.76 5.42
N TYR A 151 -3.57 21.01 6.71
CA TYR A 151 -2.24 21.23 7.23
C TYR A 151 -1.44 19.93 7.16
N SER A 152 -0.29 19.98 6.48
CA SER A 152 0.54 18.78 6.36
C SER A 152 1.33 18.55 7.65
N SER A 153 1.32 17.33 8.18
CA SER A 153 2.19 16.93 9.30
C SER A 153 3.69 17.01 8.97
N ARG A 154 4.05 17.22 7.69
CA ARG A 154 5.42 17.39 7.21
C ARG A 154 5.82 18.86 7.03
N TYR A 155 4.90 19.80 7.26
CA TYR A 155 5.11 21.22 7.02
C TYR A 155 6.26 21.78 7.86
N ASP A 156 6.31 21.47 9.16
CA ASP A 156 7.32 21.97 10.05
C ASP A 156 8.72 21.45 9.67
N ALA A 157 8.83 20.18 9.28
CA ALA A 157 10.08 19.61 8.78
C ALA A 157 10.56 20.33 7.51
N PHE A 158 9.63 20.60 6.59
CA PHE A 158 9.90 21.33 5.36
C PHE A 158 10.38 22.78 5.64
N MET A 159 9.69 23.49 6.54
CA MET A 159 10.09 24.85 6.94
C MET A 159 11.46 24.91 7.62
N ASN A 160 11.88 23.83 8.27
CA ASN A 160 13.21 23.67 8.88
C ASN A 160 14.27 23.15 7.89
N GLY A 161 14.02 23.23 6.58
CA GLY A 161 14.97 22.87 5.52
C GLY A 161 15.14 21.37 5.29
N GLN A 162 14.27 20.53 5.86
CA GLN A 162 14.24 19.10 5.55
C GLN A 162 13.34 18.88 4.33
N THR A 163 13.79 18.05 3.39
CA THR A 163 12.95 17.63 2.25
C THR A 163 12.41 16.24 2.54
N PRO A 164 11.16 16.10 3.00
CA PRO A 164 10.54 14.78 3.16
C PRO A 164 10.53 14.03 1.83
N PRO A 165 10.77 12.71 1.82
CA PRO A 165 10.85 11.90 0.59
C PRO A 165 9.63 12.06 -0.34
N VAL A 166 8.46 12.39 0.22
CA VAL A 166 7.23 12.62 -0.57
C VAL A 166 7.32 13.84 -1.51
N PHE A 167 8.25 14.76 -1.28
CA PHE A 167 8.48 15.94 -2.13
C PHE A 167 9.66 15.74 -3.09
N ASP A 168 10.41 14.65 -2.96
CA ASP A 168 11.55 14.35 -3.80
C ASP A 168 11.07 13.61 -5.06
N PRO A 169 11.37 14.13 -6.28
CA PRO A 169 11.04 13.45 -7.53
C PRO A 169 11.58 12.02 -7.63
N ALA A 170 12.72 11.72 -6.99
CA ALA A 170 13.27 10.37 -6.94
C ALA A 170 12.37 9.36 -6.20
N TYR A 171 11.43 9.85 -5.38
CA TYR A 171 10.44 9.06 -4.64
C TYR A 171 9.00 9.35 -5.11
N CYS A 172 8.81 9.60 -6.40
CA CYS A 172 7.51 9.92 -7.01
C CYS A 172 6.95 11.34 -6.73
N GLY A 173 7.75 12.28 -6.19
CA GLY A 173 7.58 13.73 -6.29
C GLY A 173 6.26 14.38 -5.89
N GLY A 174 5.44 13.78 -5.02
CA GLY A 174 4.20 14.38 -4.52
C GLY A 174 2.91 13.91 -5.20
N ALA A 175 1.81 14.62 -4.96
CA ALA A 175 0.46 14.19 -5.34
C ALA A 175 0.07 14.46 -6.81
N LEU A 176 0.87 15.21 -7.54
CA LEU A 176 0.56 15.65 -8.92
C LEU A 176 1.54 15.11 -9.96
N MET A 177 2.38 14.17 -9.59
CA MET A 177 3.37 13.56 -10.49
C MET A 177 2.84 12.27 -11.09
#